data_daf52c7cd9a161808030a1832bbe7f12
#
_entry.id   daf52c7cd9a161808030a1832bbe7f12
#
_cell.length_a   1.000
_cell.length_b   1.000
_cell.length_c   1.000
_cell.angle_alpha   90.00
_cell.angle_beta   90.00
_cell.angle_gamma   90.00
#
_symmetry.space_group_name_H-M   'P 1'
#
loop_
_entity.id
_entity.type
_entity.pdbx_description
1 polymer ?
#
loop_
_entity_poly.entity_id
_entity_poly.type
_entity_poly.pdbx_seq_one_letter_code
_entity_poly.pdbx_strand_id
1 'polypeptide(L)'
;MSKPTFILALDAGHDLATPGKRCLKSLDPKETREWLLNDRVTRYQQERARMYEGLIAVRVDDPTGRTETTLAERVALANAIDADLYLSNHHNAGMNGKPGGGCVAYCSRGSTKSPAWRDALYDAVIAAGGLRGDRREPKARADWYVCRNTNMPAVLMEYGFMDSPDDVPVILTEEHAKLCGYATVDAIAKKAGLKRLPSPAEAPAGALRYKGIADAPEYARHTIAELMACGALNGTGSEKGIDLDLDALRVLTIVTRYAKYLHSLEPEQPELVE
;
A
#
# COMPACT_ATOMS: atom_id res chain seq x y z
N MET A 1 12.52 4.04 20.55
CA MET A 1 12.53 2.70 19.93
C MET A 1 11.69 2.78 18.69
N SER A 2 12.13 2.29 17.54
CA SER A 2 11.34 2.23 16.32
C SER A 2 10.17 1.26 16.53
N LYS A 3 8.98 1.57 15.97
CA LYS A 3 7.82 0.67 15.94
C LYS A 3 8.25 -0.62 15.23
N PRO A 4 8.05 -1.81 15.79
CA PRO A 4 8.57 -3.06 15.24
C PRO A 4 7.94 -3.43 13.88
N THR A 5 6.82 -2.78 13.52
CA THR A 5 6.08 -3.02 12.29
C THR A 5 5.66 -1.70 11.67
N PHE A 6 5.82 -1.57 10.36
CA PHE A 6 5.30 -0.46 9.57
C PHE A 6 4.17 -0.97 8.65
N ILE A 7 2.97 -0.47 8.83
CA ILE A 7 1.81 -0.85 8.01
C ILE A 7 1.58 0.21 6.94
N LEU A 8 1.69 -0.21 5.69
CA LEU A 8 1.41 0.59 4.51
C LEU A 8 0.02 0.23 3.97
N ALA A 9 -0.94 1.15 4.08
CA ALA A 9 -2.22 1.04 3.39
C ALA A 9 -2.03 1.43 1.93
N LEU A 10 -2.27 0.49 1.02
CA LEU A 10 -2.18 0.66 -0.42
C LEU A 10 -3.58 0.73 -1.04
N ASP A 11 -3.79 1.73 -1.86
CA ASP A 11 -5.04 2.00 -2.54
C ASP A 11 -4.79 2.12 -4.06
N ALA A 12 -5.31 1.18 -4.84
CA ALA A 12 -5.43 1.37 -6.29
C ALA A 12 -6.72 2.14 -6.56
N GLY A 13 -6.57 3.40 -6.95
CA GLY A 13 -7.70 4.30 -7.16
C GLY A 13 -8.70 3.78 -8.19
N HIS A 14 -9.99 4.12 -7.98
CA HIS A 14 -11.13 3.70 -8.81
C HIS A 14 -11.42 2.19 -8.76
N ASP A 15 -12.14 1.70 -9.78
CA ASP A 15 -12.42 0.31 -10.12
C ASP A 15 -12.57 0.14 -11.64
N LEU A 16 -12.83 -1.06 -12.11
CA LEU A 16 -12.99 -1.35 -13.53
C LEU A 16 -14.26 -0.70 -14.14
N ALA A 17 -15.24 -0.38 -13.32
CA ALA A 17 -16.54 0.17 -13.77
C ALA A 17 -16.59 1.71 -13.69
N THR A 18 -15.66 2.36 -12.97
CA THR A 18 -15.69 3.83 -12.75
C THR A 18 -15.76 4.59 -14.09
N PRO A 19 -16.82 5.38 -14.36
CA PRO A 19 -17.00 6.04 -15.64
C PRO A 19 -15.86 7.02 -15.98
N GLY A 20 -15.44 7.04 -17.25
CA GLY A 20 -14.47 8.01 -17.76
C GLY A 20 -13.00 7.78 -17.33
N LYS A 21 -12.74 6.83 -16.42
CA LYS A 21 -11.41 6.55 -15.86
C LYS A 21 -10.65 5.56 -16.74
N ARG A 22 -10.05 6.07 -17.83
CA ARG A 22 -9.37 5.27 -18.86
C ARG A 22 -8.48 6.12 -19.75
N CYS A 23 -7.54 5.48 -20.42
CA CYS A 23 -6.71 6.12 -21.43
C CYS A 23 -7.55 6.67 -22.58
N LEU A 24 -7.06 7.78 -23.16
CA LEU A 24 -7.68 8.40 -24.34
C LEU A 24 -7.60 7.44 -25.52
N LYS A 25 -8.74 7.15 -26.15
CA LYS A 25 -8.88 6.14 -27.23
C LYS A 25 -7.96 6.37 -28.41
N SER A 26 -7.66 7.64 -28.75
CA SER A 26 -6.74 7.96 -29.84
C SER A 26 -5.28 7.62 -29.53
N LEU A 27 -4.92 7.44 -28.25
CA LEU A 27 -3.58 7.12 -27.79
C LEU A 27 -3.45 5.65 -27.37
N ASP A 28 -4.54 5.09 -26.87
CA ASP A 28 -4.66 3.66 -26.54
C ASP A 28 -6.01 3.12 -27.03
N PRO A 29 -6.04 2.42 -28.19
CA PRO A 29 -7.28 1.87 -28.75
C PRO A 29 -8.03 0.90 -27.84
N LYS A 30 -7.33 0.30 -26.84
CA LYS A 30 -7.92 -0.60 -25.84
C LYS A 30 -8.64 0.15 -24.72
N GLU A 31 -8.45 1.47 -24.65
CA GLU A 31 -9.01 2.32 -23.59
C GLU A 31 -8.71 1.74 -22.19
N THR A 32 -7.44 1.39 -21.95
CA THR A 32 -7.00 0.79 -20.68
C THR A 32 -7.52 1.57 -19.49
N ARG A 33 -8.18 0.86 -18.58
CA ARG A 33 -8.80 1.45 -17.39
C ARG A 33 -7.75 1.97 -16.42
N GLU A 34 -8.02 3.12 -15.78
CA GLU A 34 -7.13 3.70 -14.77
C GLU A 34 -6.81 2.71 -13.65
N TRP A 35 -7.83 1.99 -13.16
CA TRP A 35 -7.64 0.99 -12.13
C TRP A 35 -6.60 -0.09 -12.52
N LEU A 36 -6.59 -0.55 -13.77
CA LEU A 36 -5.59 -1.54 -14.23
C LEU A 36 -4.15 -1.01 -14.14
N LEU A 37 -3.94 0.27 -14.43
CA LEU A 37 -2.64 0.92 -14.30
C LEU A 37 -2.26 1.06 -12.83
N ASN A 38 -3.21 1.49 -11.99
CA ASN A 38 -3.03 1.66 -10.56
C ASN A 38 -2.78 0.33 -9.86
N ASP A 39 -3.54 -0.72 -10.19
CA ASP A 39 -3.39 -2.07 -9.67
C ASP A 39 -2.01 -2.64 -10.00
N ARG A 40 -1.51 -2.42 -11.21
CA ARG A 40 -0.21 -2.89 -11.63
C ARG A 40 0.91 -2.30 -10.77
N VAL A 41 0.90 -1.00 -10.52
CA VAL A 41 1.84 -0.34 -9.59
C VAL A 41 1.68 -0.91 -8.18
N THR A 42 0.44 -1.05 -7.70
CA THR A 42 0.14 -1.54 -6.35
C THR A 42 0.63 -2.98 -6.14
N ARG A 43 0.50 -3.86 -7.13
CA ARG A 43 1.05 -5.22 -7.06
C ARG A 43 2.57 -5.22 -6.92
N TYR A 44 3.28 -4.36 -7.66
CA TYR A 44 4.72 -4.23 -7.52
C TYR A 44 5.12 -3.62 -6.17
N GLN A 45 4.30 -2.74 -5.60
CA GLN A 45 4.50 -2.26 -4.23
C GLN A 45 4.36 -3.38 -3.20
N GLN A 46 3.35 -4.25 -3.32
CA GLN A 46 3.20 -5.42 -2.44
C GLN A 46 4.37 -6.40 -2.59
N GLU A 47 4.80 -6.68 -3.82
CA GLU A 47 5.96 -7.51 -4.09
C GLU A 47 7.22 -6.94 -3.43
N ARG A 48 7.47 -5.64 -3.61
CA ARG A 48 8.66 -4.98 -3.04
C ARG A 48 8.63 -4.90 -1.52
N ALA A 49 7.46 -4.69 -0.93
CA ALA A 49 7.29 -4.62 0.53
C ALA A 49 7.72 -5.92 1.23
N ARG A 50 7.51 -7.06 0.58
CA ARG A 50 7.96 -8.38 1.11
C ARG A 50 9.47 -8.49 1.29
N MET A 51 10.25 -7.62 0.64
CA MET A 51 11.70 -7.59 0.74
C MET A 51 12.21 -6.79 1.95
N TYR A 52 11.32 -6.28 2.82
CA TYR A 52 11.71 -5.51 3.99
C TYR A 52 11.14 -6.12 5.27
N GLU A 53 12.00 -6.23 6.28
CA GLU A 53 11.61 -6.72 7.60
C GLU A 53 10.60 -5.77 8.23
N GLY A 54 9.47 -6.31 8.71
CA GLY A 54 8.44 -5.53 9.39
C GLY A 54 7.60 -4.60 8.49
N LEU A 55 7.80 -4.56 7.17
CA LEU A 55 6.94 -3.82 6.26
C LEU A 55 5.75 -4.69 5.82
N ILE A 56 4.54 -4.24 6.14
CA ILE A 56 3.30 -4.93 5.81
C ILE A 56 2.48 -4.03 4.88
N ALA A 57 2.27 -4.46 3.64
CA ALA A 57 1.48 -3.73 2.65
C ALA A 57 0.08 -4.36 2.53
N VAL A 58 -0.93 -3.58 2.89
CA VAL A 58 -2.35 -3.98 2.91
C VAL A 58 -3.12 -3.22 1.85
N ARG A 59 -3.84 -3.93 0.96
CA ARG A 59 -4.80 -3.31 0.03
C ARG A 59 -6.04 -2.86 0.81
N VAL A 60 -6.49 -1.63 0.55
CA VAL A 60 -7.73 -1.08 1.10
C VAL A 60 -8.82 -0.89 0.06
N ASP A 61 -8.53 -1.15 -1.21
CA ASP A 61 -9.47 -1.29 -2.31
C ASP A 61 -9.79 -2.78 -2.57
N ASP A 62 -10.77 -3.06 -3.45
CA ASP A 62 -10.99 -4.41 -3.96
C ASP A 62 -9.85 -4.83 -4.91
N PRO A 63 -9.03 -5.84 -4.56
CA PRO A 63 -7.90 -6.27 -5.38
C PRO A 63 -8.32 -6.92 -6.71
N THR A 64 -9.62 -7.17 -6.93
CA THR A 64 -10.15 -7.64 -8.21
C THR A 64 -10.62 -6.50 -9.11
N GLY A 65 -10.85 -5.30 -8.54
CA GLY A 65 -11.40 -4.11 -9.20
C GLY A 65 -12.83 -4.27 -9.70
N ARG A 66 -13.54 -5.33 -9.28
CA ARG A 66 -14.89 -5.64 -9.73
C ARG A 66 -15.97 -5.05 -8.84
N THR A 67 -15.64 -4.82 -7.60
CA THR A 67 -16.55 -4.26 -6.60
C THR A 67 -16.07 -2.87 -6.22
N GLU A 68 -16.96 -1.89 -6.27
CA GLU A 68 -16.65 -0.54 -5.78
C GLU A 68 -16.44 -0.59 -4.28
N THR A 69 -15.23 -0.22 -3.86
CA THR A 69 -14.92 0.13 -2.47
C THR A 69 -14.98 1.65 -2.37
N THR A 70 -15.93 2.17 -1.63
CA THR A 70 -16.11 3.62 -1.47
C THR A 70 -14.88 4.25 -0.81
N LEU A 71 -14.68 5.56 -1.03
CA LEU A 71 -13.58 6.30 -0.37
C LEU A 71 -13.67 6.22 1.17
N ALA A 72 -14.89 6.19 1.71
CA ALA A 72 -15.12 6.06 3.15
C ALA A 72 -14.69 4.70 3.68
N GLU A 73 -15.00 3.60 2.98
CA GLU A 73 -14.59 2.24 3.35
C GLU A 73 -13.07 2.08 3.29
N ARG A 74 -12.41 2.59 2.23
CA ARG A 74 -10.95 2.58 2.10
C ARG A 74 -10.28 3.29 3.29
N VAL A 75 -10.77 4.47 3.64
CA VAL A 75 -10.29 5.25 4.79
C VAL A 75 -10.56 4.53 6.12
N ALA A 76 -11.77 3.99 6.30
CA ALA A 76 -12.15 3.27 7.51
C ALA A 76 -11.24 2.05 7.73
N LEU A 77 -10.98 1.27 6.68
CA LEU A 77 -10.09 0.11 6.77
C LEU A 77 -8.65 0.54 7.13
N ALA A 78 -8.11 1.57 6.45
CA ALA A 78 -6.76 2.06 6.75
C ALA A 78 -6.62 2.56 8.20
N ASN A 79 -7.64 3.26 8.71
CA ASN A 79 -7.69 3.73 10.09
C ASN A 79 -7.81 2.56 11.08
N ALA A 80 -8.63 1.56 10.75
CA ALA A 80 -8.88 0.38 11.58
C ALA A 80 -7.63 -0.50 11.78
N ILE A 81 -6.83 -0.70 10.73
CA ILE A 81 -5.58 -1.45 10.82
C ILE A 81 -4.42 -0.64 11.43
N ASP A 82 -4.67 0.59 11.86
CA ASP A 82 -3.68 1.53 12.42
C ASP A 82 -2.46 1.66 11.47
N ALA A 83 -2.73 1.95 10.19
CA ALA A 83 -1.68 2.09 9.19
C ALA A 83 -0.76 3.28 9.52
N ASP A 84 0.52 3.16 9.17
CA ASP A 84 1.53 4.19 9.40
C ASP A 84 1.62 5.19 8.24
N LEU A 85 1.22 4.75 7.04
CA LEU A 85 1.15 5.57 5.83
C LEU A 85 0.02 5.07 4.93
N TYR A 86 -0.73 6.00 4.34
CA TYR A 86 -1.69 5.74 3.27
C TYR A 86 -1.09 6.17 1.93
N LEU A 87 -1.03 5.28 0.96
CA LEU A 87 -0.56 5.57 -0.39
C LEU A 87 -1.64 5.22 -1.42
N SER A 88 -2.22 6.25 -2.04
CA SER A 88 -3.19 6.13 -3.11
C SER A 88 -2.49 6.23 -4.46
N ASN A 89 -2.67 5.24 -5.31
CA ASN A 89 -2.06 5.13 -6.62
C ASN A 89 -3.07 5.49 -7.70
N HIS A 90 -2.70 6.44 -8.56
CA HIS A 90 -3.53 6.98 -9.63
C HIS A 90 -2.73 7.25 -10.91
N HIS A 91 -3.46 7.46 -12.00
CA HIS A 91 -2.97 8.05 -13.24
C HIS A 91 -3.88 9.21 -13.66
N ASN A 92 -3.26 10.34 -13.93
CA ASN A 92 -3.92 11.63 -14.13
C ASN A 92 -4.58 11.74 -15.54
N ALA A 93 -5.35 12.80 -15.70
CA ALA A 93 -5.88 13.24 -16.98
C ALA A 93 -5.97 14.78 -17.00
N GLY A 94 -6.17 15.37 -18.20
CA GLY A 94 -6.32 16.79 -18.39
C GLY A 94 -5.35 17.37 -19.41
N MET A 95 -4.57 16.53 -20.11
CA MET A 95 -3.74 16.93 -21.25
C MET A 95 -4.55 17.02 -22.54
N ASN A 96 -5.67 16.27 -22.63
CA ASN A 96 -6.59 16.28 -23.76
C ASN A 96 -5.87 16.04 -25.12
N GLY A 97 -4.96 15.06 -25.15
CA GLY A 97 -4.19 14.73 -26.34
C GLY A 97 -3.01 15.65 -26.63
N LYS A 98 -2.69 16.59 -25.73
CA LYS A 98 -1.52 17.48 -25.87
C LYS A 98 -0.28 16.85 -25.21
N PRO A 99 0.93 17.17 -25.71
CA PRO A 99 2.19 16.78 -25.08
C PRO A 99 2.35 17.31 -23.66
N GLY A 100 3.25 16.72 -22.89
CA GLY A 100 3.52 17.02 -21.48
C GLY A 100 2.81 16.06 -20.54
N GLY A 101 2.85 16.35 -19.25
CA GLY A 101 2.27 15.50 -18.21
C GLY A 101 3.25 15.11 -17.12
N GLY A 102 3.51 13.81 -16.96
CA GLY A 102 4.44 13.24 -15.99
C GLY A 102 3.86 13.07 -14.59
N CYS A 103 4.70 12.65 -13.66
CA CYS A 103 4.32 12.33 -12.29
C CYS A 103 3.93 13.58 -11.49
N VAL A 104 2.88 13.45 -10.67
CA VAL A 104 2.47 14.47 -9.69
C VAL A 104 2.17 13.77 -8.36
N ALA A 105 2.58 14.36 -7.26
CA ALA A 105 2.28 13.83 -5.92
C ALA A 105 1.48 14.84 -5.11
N TYR A 106 0.45 14.36 -4.41
CA TYR A 106 -0.44 15.19 -3.60
C TYR A 106 -0.43 14.77 -2.15
N CYS A 107 -0.62 15.75 -1.25
CA CYS A 107 -1.00 15.53 0.13
C CYS A 107 -2.03 16.58 0.58
N SER A 108 -2.72 16.35 1.69
CA SER A 108 -3.70 17.30 2.23
C SER A 108 -3.05 18.65 2.58
N ARG A 109 -3.80 19.74 2.37
CA ARG A 109 -3.39 21.11 2.71
C ARG A 109 -3.12 21.28 4.19
N GLY A 110 -3.94 20.68 5.04
CA GLY A 110 -3.86 20.76 6.50
C GLY A 110 -2.80 19.85 7.13
N SER A 111 -2.24 18.90 6.39
CA SER A 111 -1.28 17.95 6.96
C SER A 111 0.10 18.57 7.15
N THR A 112 0.67 18.39 8.34
CA THR A 112 2.06 18.75 8.68
C THR A 112 3.05 17.59 8.47
N LYS A 113 2.56 16.34 8.47
CA LYS A 113 3.37 15.13 8.37
C LYS A 113 3.47 14.60 6.92
N SER A 114 2.40 14.69 6.15
CA SER A 114 2.32 14.15 4.78
C SER A 114 3.29 14.79 3.78
N PRO A 115 3.63 16.10 3.83
CA PRO A 115 4.55 16.69 2.85
C PRO A 115 5.91 15.99 2.77
N ALA A 116 6.47 15.61 3.91
CA ALA A 116 7.76 14.93 3.95
C ALA A 116 7.72 13.51 3.33
N TRP A 117 6.55 12.85 3.37
CA TRP A 117 6.32 11.58 2.68
C TRP A 117 6.11 11.82 1.18
N ARG A 118 5.22 12.75 0.81
CA ARG A 118 4.97 13.13 -0.58
C ARG A 118 6.28 13.44 -1.32
N ASP A 119 7.12 14.26 -0.73
CA ASP A 119 8.38 14.69 -1.33
C ASP A 119 9.34 13.52 -1.51
N ALA A 120 9.48 12.67 -0.50
CA ALA A 120 10.33 11.49 -0.56
C ALA A 120 9.89 10.49 -1.64
N LEU A 121 8.57 10.24 -1.76
CA LEU A 121 8.02 9.32 -2.76
C LEU A 121 8.17 9.85 -4.18
N TYR A 122 7.82 11.13 -4.40
CA TYR A 122 8.01 11.79 -5.69
C TYR A 122 9.47 11.74 -6.14
N ASP A 123 10.39 12.21 -5.27
CA ASP A 123 11.82 12.29 -5.59
C ASP A 123 12.40 10.90 -5.90
N ALA A 124 11.97 9.87 -5.19
CA ALA A 124 12.41 8.51 -5.45
C ALA A 124 11.95 7.98 -6.81
N VAL A 125 10.70 8.23 -7.19
CA VAL A 125 10.16 7.85 -8.51
C VAL A 125 10.94 8.55 -9.63
N ILE A 126 11.19 9.86 -9.49
CA ILE A 126 11.94 10.62 -10.49
C ILE A 126 13.41 10.19 -10.57
N ALA A 127 14.05 9.94 -9.41
CA ALA A 127 15.42 9.46 -9.36
C ALA A 127 15.60 8.07 -9.98
N ALA A 128 14.57 7.22 -9.90
CA ALA A 128 14.56 5.90 -10.54
C ALA A 128 14.33 5.94 -12.05
N GLY A 129 14.01 7.09 -12.64
CA GLY A 129 13.73 7.26 -14.06
C GLY A 129 12.24 7.36 -14.40
N GLY A 130 11.36 7.59 -13.41
CA GLY A 130 9.95 7.87 -13.63
C GLY A 130 9.71 9.15 -14.43
N LEU A 131 8.50 9.28 -14.96
CA LEU A 131 8.10 10.42 -15.78
C LEU A 131 8.19 11.72 -14.97
N ARG A 132 9.12 12.59 -15.34
CA ARG A 132 9.25 13.92 -14.72
C ARG A 132 8.11 14.81 -15.19
N GLY A 133 7.33 15.33 -14.24
CA GLY A 133 6.25 16.26 -14.55
C GLY A 133 6.77 17.60 -15.09
N ASP A 134 6.02 18.17 -16.02
CA ASP A 134 6.21 19.52 -16.58
C ASP A 134 5.46 20.60 -15.78
N ARG A 135 4.70 20.19 -14.75
CA ARG A 135 3.90 21.08 -13.92
C ARG A 135 4.78 21.91 -12.98
N ARG A 136 4.36 23.16 -12.74
CA ARG A 136 5.04 24.08 -11.80
C ARG A 136 5.12 23.52 -10.39
N GLU A 137 4.09 22.76 -9.98
CA GLU A 137 3.98 22.16 -8.64
C GLU A 137 3.73 20.65 -8.75
N PRO A 138 4.75 19.85 -9.13
CA PRO A 138 4.60 18.39 -9.16
C PRO A 138 4.48 17.78 -7.77
N LYS A 139 4.82 18.53 -6.71
CA LYS A 139 4.62 18.21 -5.30
C LYS A 139 3.53 19.11 -4.75
N ALA A 140 2.27 18.80 -5.06
CA ALA A 140 1.12 19.65 -4.83
C ALA A 140 0.42 19.39 -3.48
N ARG A 141 -0.53 20.25 -3.15
CA ARG A 141 -1.45 20.08 -2.02
C ARG A 141 -2.88 20.14 -2.51
N ALA A 142 -3.67 19.11 -2.18
CA ALA A 142 -5.09 19.06 -2.49
C ALA A 142 -5.85 18.31 -1.39
N ASP A 143 -7.09 18.71 -1.14
CA ASP A 143 -7.91 18.10 -0.10
C ASP A 143 -8.73 16.93 -0.65
N TRP A 144 -8.02 15.98 -1.31
CA TRP A 144 -8.62 14.71 -1.69
C TRP A 144 -9.15 13.97 -0.48
N TYR A 145 -10.30 13.31 -0.63
CA TYR A 145 -10.99 12.67 0.48
C TYR A 145 -10.08 11.75 1.29
N VAL A 146 -9.37 10.85 0.63
CA VAL A 146 -8.45 9.88 1.28
C VAL A 146 -7.27 10.55 1.99
N CYS A 147 -6.77 11.67 1.45
CA CYS A 147 -5.66 12.41 2.07
C CYS A 147 -6.09 13.22 3.31
N ARG A 148 -7.38 13.56 3.41
CA ARG A 148 -7.90 14.42 4.48
C ARG A 148 -8.51 13.65 5.64
N ASN A 149 -9.08 12.46 5.37
CA ASN A 149 -9.87 11.73 6.35
C ASN A 149 -9.13 10.52 6.97
N THR A 150 -7.88 10.28 6.59
CA THR A 150 -7.02 9.26 7.21
C THR A 150 -6.34 9.82 8.46
N ASN A 151 -6.15 8.98 9.49
CA ASN A 151 -5.50 9.35 10.75
C ASN A 151 -3.96 9.42 10.62
N MET A 152 -3.41 8.68 9.66
CA MET A 152 -1.99 8.64 9.35
C MET A 152 -1.62 9.64 8.25
N PRO A 153 -0.31 9.91 8.01
CA PRO A 153 0.12 10.60 6.80
C PRO A 153 -0.42 9.91 5.55
N ALA A 154 -0.88 10.71 4.58
CA ALA A 154 -1.43 10.20 3.32
C ALA A 154 -0.86 10.94 2.12
N VAL A 155 -0.53 10.17 1.08
CA VAL A 155 -0.01 10.65 -0.20
C VAL A 155 -0.83 10.03 -1.33
N LEU A 156 -1.19 10.83 -2.32
CA LEU A 156 -1.76 10.37 -3.59
C LEU A 156 -0.73 10.63 -4.68
N MET A 157 -0.35 9.57 -5.39
CA MET A 157 0.62 9.63 -6.50
C MET A 157 -0.11 9.46 -7.82
N GLU A 158 0.14 10.37 -8.75
CA GLU A 158 -0.25 10.30 -10.16
C GLU A 158 0.99 9.98 -10.97
N TYR A 159 1.09 8.78 -11.55
CA TYR A 159 2.32 8.28 -12.17
C TYR A 159 2.48 8.66 -13.64
N GLY A 160 1.56 9.42 -14.19
CA GLY A 160 1.53 9.93 -15.56
C GLY A 160 0.09 10.22 -15.99
N PHE A 161 -0.09 10.74 -17.20
CA PHE A 161 -1.37 11.19 -17.72
C PHE A 161 -1.92 10.22 -18.78
N MET A 162 -3.11 9.71 -18.57
CA MET A 162 -3.81 8.76 -19.46
C MET A 162 -4.26 9.38 -20.81
N ASP A 163 -4.13 10.69 -20.94
CA ASP A 163 -4.50 11.45 -22.13
C ASP A 163 -3.35 12.30 -22.70
N SER A 164 -2.12 11.97 -22.31
CA SER A 164 -0.89 12.56 -22.85
C SER A 164 -0.23 11.62 -23.87
N PRO A 165 0.10 12.10 -25.09
CA PRO A 165 0.85 11.30 -26.06
C PRO A 165 2.28 10.97 -25.60
N ASP A 166 2.85 11.73 -24.68
CA ASP A 166 4.18 11.48 -24.12
C ASP A 166 4.14 10.42 -23.02
N ASP A 167 3.08 10.41 -22.20
CA ASP A 167 2.99 9.52 -21.05
C ASP A 167 2.37 8.15 -21.38
N VAL A 168 1.33 8.10 -22.23
CA VAL A 168 0.58 6.86 -22.51
C VAL A 168 1.48 5.71 -22.97
N PRO A 169 2.44 5.89 -23.89
CA PRO A 169 3.34 4.80 -24.29
C PRO A 169 4.17 4.22 -23.14
N VAL A 170 4.43 5.03 -22.10
CA VAL A 170 5.25 4.67 -20.94
C VAL A 170 4.40 4.01 -19.86
N ILE A 171 3.28 4.64 -19.45
CA ILE A 171 2.44 4.13 -18.36
C ILE A 171 1.76 2.81 -18.68
N LEU A 172 1.65 2.44 -19.96
CA LEU A 172 1.12 1.15 -20.40
C LEU A 172 2.13 0.00 -20.19
N THR A 173 3.41 0.29 -19.89
CA THR A 173 4.45 -0.72 -19.73
C THR A 173 4.51 -1.30 -18.31
N GLU A 174 4.90 -2.58 -18.22
CA GLU A 174 5.17 -3.23 -16.93
C GLU A 174 6.42 -2.63 -16.25
N GLU A 175 7.41 -2.24 -17.05
CA GLU A 175 8.66 -1.63 -16.58
C GLU A 175 8.39 -0.35 -15.79
N HIS A 176 7.53 0.52 -16.30
CA HIS A 176 7.16 1.75 -15.62
C HIS A 176 6.42 1.48 -14.32
N ALA A 177 5.45 0.58 -14.33
CA ALA A 177 4.71 0.20 -13.14
C ALA A 177 5.62 -0.39 -12.05
N LYS A 178 6.54 -1.27 -12.46
CA LYS A 178 7.53 -1.87 -11.55
C LYS A 178 8.49 -0.83 -10.99
N LEU A 179 9.00 0.06 -11.83
CA LEU A 179 9.85 1.17 -11.41
C LEU A 179 9.16 2.02 -10.34
N CYS A 180 7.94 2.49 -10.61
CA CYS A 180 7.17 3.31 -9.69
C CYS A 180 6.86 2.58 -8.39
N GLY A 181 6.42 1.32 -8.47
CA GLY A 181 6.10 0.48 -7.32
C GLY A 181 7.32 0.24 -6.43
N TYR A 182 8.45 -0.11 -7.02
CA TYR A 182 9.69 -0.38 -6.27
C TYR A 182 10.27 0.90 -5.66
N ALA A 183 10.37 1.98 -6.43
CA ALA A 183 10.92 3.24 -5.95
C ALA A 183 10.16 3.81 -4.76
N THR A 184 8.83 3.76 -4.79
CA THR A 184 8.00 4.25 -3.68
C THR A 184 8.21 3.42 -2.42
N VAL A 185 8.24 2.09 -2.52
CA VAL A 185 8.44 1.22 -1.35
C VAL A 185 9.86 1.35 -0.79
N ASP A 186 10.88 1.44 -1.64
CA ASP A 186 12.26 1.65 -1.19
C ASP A 186 12.41 2.97 -0.44
N ALA A 187 11.74 4.04 -0.91
CA ALA A 187 11.70 5.32 -0.22
C ALA A 187 10.98 5.24 1.14
N ILE A 188 9.87 4.49 1.20
CA ILE A 188 9.13 4.24 2.45
C ILE A 188 10.03 3.50 3.44
N ALA A 189 10.63 2.39 3.02
CA ALA A 189 11.48 1.58 3.86
C ALA A 189 12.68 2.37 4.38
N LYS A 190 13.35 3.14 3.52
CA LYS A 190 14.45 4.03 3.89
C LYS A 190 14.02 5.06 4.94
N LYS A 191 12.88 5.73 4.72
CA LYS A 191 12.37 6.78 5.60
C LYS A 191 11.89 6.24 6.95
N ALA A 192 11.33 5.02 6.96
CA ALA A 192 10.90 4.31 8.15
C ALA A 192 12.05 3.58 8.88
N GLY A 193 13.27 3.55 8.30
CA GLY A 193 14.41 2.87 8.88
C GLY A 193 14.31 1.34 8.86
N LEU A 194 13.58 0.77 7.88
CA LEU A 194 13.36 -0.67 7.76
C LEU A 194 14.56 -1.36 7.10
N LYS A 195 14.85 -2.56 7.58
CA LYS A 195 15.95 -3.37 7.08
C LYS A 195 15.51 -4.20 5.88
N ARG A 196 16.33 -4.19 4.81
CA ARG A 196 16.10 -5.06 3.67
C ARG A 196 16.47 -6.50 4.03
N LEU A 197 15.59 -7.43 3.69
CA LEU A 197 15.84 -8.86 3.82
C LEU A 197 16.81 -9.32 2.70
N PRO A 198 17.61 -10.37 2.92
CA PRO A 198 18.38 -11.01 1.87
C PRO A 198 17.45 -11.42 0.72
N SER A 199 17.92 -11.33 -0.52
CA SER A 199 17.15 -11.86 -1.65
C SER A 199 17.00 -13.39 -1.50
N PRO A 200 15.97 -14.01 -2.12
CA PRO A 200 15.84 -15.48 -2.13
C PRO A 200 17.09 -16.21 -2.65
N ALA A 201 17.87 -15.57 -3.53
CA ALA A 201 19.14 -16.10 -4.01
C ALA A 201 20.29 -15.98 -2.97
N GLU A 202 20.16 -15.08 -2.00
CA GLU A 202 21.13 -14.83 -0.92
C GLU A 202 20.70 -15.52 0.39
N ALA A 203 19.42 -15.94 0.48
CA ALA A 203 18.89 -16.61 1.66
C ALA A 203 19.32 -18.10 1.63
N PRO A 204 19.79 -18.67 2.76
CA PRO A 204 20.02 -20.11 2.86
C PRO A 204 18.72 -20.87 2.51
N ALA A 205 18.83 -21.96 1.75
CA ALA A 205 17.69 -22.78 1.39
C ALA A 205 16.91 -23.21 2.66
N GLY A 206 15.63 -22.84 2.73
CA GLY A 206 14.76 -23.08 3.92
C GLY A 206 14.71 -21.93 4.93
N ALA A 207 15.31 -20.79 4.63
CA ALA A 207 15.56 -19.71 5.57
C ALA A 207 14.42 -18.76 5.73
N LEU A 208 13.36 -18.96 6.20
CA LEU A 208 12.37 -17.98 6.75
C LEU A 208 11.16 -18.70 7.35
N ARG A 209 11.40 -19.90 7.90
CA ARG A 209 10.39 -20.56 8.73
C ARG A 209 10.74 -20.37 10.20
N TYR A 210 9.80 -19.82 10.91
CA TYR A 210 9.92 -19.54 12.34
C TYR A 210 9.35 -20.73 13.12
N LYS A 211 10.18 -21.41 13.90
CA LYS A 211 9.82 -22.62 14.64
C LYS A 211 9.33 -22.36 16.06
N GLY A 212 9.57 -21.16 16.55
CA GLY A 212 9.13 -20.73 17.87
C GLY A 212 8.82 -19.23 17.92
N ILE A 213 8.10 -18.80 18.96
CA ILE A 213 7.77 -17.38 19.15
C ILE A 213 9.07 -16.53 19.23
N ALA A 214 10.10 -17.08 19.89
CA ALA A 214 11.37 -16.36 20.06
C ALA A 214 12.11 -16.13 18.74
N ASP A 215 11.91 -17.00 17.74
CA ASP A 215 12.53 -16.90 16.43
C ASP A 215 11.79 -15.92 15.52
N ALA A 216 10.50 -15.64 15.81
CA ALA A 216 9.68 -14.76 15.02
C ALA A 216 10.13 -13.30 15.17
N PRO A 217 9.95 -12.46 14.11
CA PRO A 217 10.19 -11.04 14.21
C PRO A 217 9.41 -10.41 15.36
N GLU A 218 9.97 -9.41 16.03
CA GLU A 218 9.39 -8.77 17.21
C GLU A 218 7.94 -8.33 16.98
N TYR A 219 7.63 -7.80 15.80
CA TYR A 219 6.28 -7.35 15.45
C TYR A 219 5.22 -8.47 15.45
N ALA A 220 5.62 -9.71 15.19
CA ALA A 220 4.70 -10.85 15.10
C ALA A 220 4.57 -11.61 16.43
N ARG A 221 5.52 -11.47 17.35
CA ARG A 221 5.57 -12.27 18.61
C ARG A 221 4.31 -12.10 19.45
N HIS A 222 3.85 -10.86 19.61
CA HIS A 222 2.63 -10.60 20.40
C HIS A 222 1.41 -11.25 19.78
N THR A 223 1.20 -11.06 18.46
CA THR A 223 0.10 -11.69 17.72
C THR A 223 0.13 -13.20 17.78
N ILE A 224 1.30 -13.82 17.63
CA ILE A 224 1.47 -15.27 17.75
C ILE A 224 1.09 -15.74 19.15
N ALA A 225 1.57 -15.03 20.19
CA ALA A 225 1.28 -15.37 21.59
C ALA A 225 -0.24 -15.28 21.88
N GLU A 226 -0.92 -14.24 21.42
CA GLU A 226 -2.37 -14.08 21.55
C GLU A 226 -3.14 -15.21 20.85
N LEU A 227 -2.78 -15.52 19.60
CA LEU A 227 -3.44 -16.59 18.82
C LEU A 227 -3.21 -17.98 19.41
N MET A 228 -2.05 -18.23 19.99
CA MET A 228 -1.79 -19.47 20.73
C MET A 228 -2.56 -19.53 22.03
N ALA A 229 -2.65 -18.43 22.78
CA ALA A 229 -3.37 -18.36 24.04
C ALA A 229 -4.88 -18.61 23.88
N CYS A 230 -5.50 -18.13 22.80
CA CYS A 230 -6.91 -18.37 22.49
C CYS A 230 -7.16 -19.67 21.69
N GLY A 231 -6.13 -20.46 21.41
CA GLY A 231 -6.26 -21.74 20.68
C GLY A 231 -6.50 -21.59 19.17
N ALA A 232 -6.48 -20.38 18.62
CA ALA A 232 -6.62 -20.11 17.19
C ALA A 232 -5.36 -20.52 16.38
N LEU A 233 -4.21 -20.60 17.04
CA LEU A 233 -2.98 -21.13 16.49
C LEU A 233 -2.47 -22.27 17.36
N ASN A 234 -2.54 -23.48 16.85
CA ASN A 234 -2.02 -24.68 17.54
C ASN A 234 -0.58 -24.92 17.13
N GLY A 235 0.29 -25.18 18.10
CA GLY A 235 1.67 -25.57 17.83
C GLY A 235 1.76 -26.94 17.14
N THR A 236 2.91 -27.24 16.53
CA THR A 236 3.16 -28.48 15.76
C THR A 236 3.34 -29.75 16.61
N GLY A 237 2.88 -29.77 17.86
CA GLY A 237 2.72 -30.98 18.68
C GLY A 237 3.92 -31.39 19.55
N SER A 238 5.10 -30.87 19.35
CA SER A 238 6.22 -31.04 20.26
C SER A 238 6.75 -29.67 20.72
N GLU A 239 6.55 -29.37 22.00
CA GLU A 239 7.08 -28.18 22.66
C GLU A 239 6.69 -26.83 22.06
N LYS A 240 5.36 -26.54 21.90
CA LYS A 240 4.84 -25.21 21.53
C LYS A 240 5.53 -24.57 20.30
N GLY A 241 6.03 -25.38 19.36
CA GLY A 241 6.63 -24.93 18.12
C GLY A 241 5.58 -24.42 17.15
N ILE A 242 5.88 -23.35 16.46
CA ILE A 242 5.16 -22.87 15.28
C ILE A 242 5.99 -23.19 14.04
N ASP A 243 5.34 -23.39 12.90
CA ASP A 243 6.03 -23.55 11.63
C ASP A 243 5.38 -22.59 10.63
N LEU A 244 5.71 -21.31 10.74
CA LEU A 244 5.16 -20.22 9.95
C LEU A 244 6.25 -19.58 9.11
N ASP A 245 5.91 -19.29 7.87
CA ASP A 245 6.72 -18.42 7.04
C ASP A 245 6.41 -16.93 7.27
N LEU A 246 7.22 -16.06 6.70
CA LEU A 246 7.09 -14.61 6.88
C LEU A 246 5.75 -14.07 6.36
N ASP A 247 5.22 -14.63 5.27
CA ASP A 247 3.96 -14.16 4.70
C ASP A 247 2.78 -14.59 5.56
N ALA A 248 2.79 -15.80 6.12
CA ALA A 248 1.81 -16.24 7.10
C ALA A 248 1.80 -15.34 8.35
N LEU A 249 2.97 -14.94 8.88
CA LEU A 249 3.07 -14.02 10.01
C LEU A 249 2.49 -12.64 9.70
N ARG A 250 2.71 -12.11 8.48
CA ARG A 250 2.14 -10.83 8.03
C ARG A 250 0.62 -10.91 7.96
N VAL A 251 0.08 -11.96 7.35
CA VAL A 251 -1.37 -12.19 7.26
C VAL A 251 -1.98 -12.29 8.65
N LEU A 252 -1.42 -13.09 9.55
CA LEU A 252 -1.92 -13.24 10.91
C LEU A 252 -1.95 -11.91 11.67
N THR A 253 -0.90 -11.09 11.54
CA THR A 253 -0.85 -9.76 12.17
C THR A 253 -1.99 -8.85 11.69
N ILE A 254 -2.26 -8.84 10.38
CA ILE A 254 -3.34 -8.03 9.78
C ILE A 254 -4.71 -8.54 10.21
N VAL A 255 -4.94 -9.85 10.09
CA VAL A 255 -6.24 -10.46 10.44
C VAL A 255 -6.58 -10.22 11.90
N THR A 256 -5.62 -10.34 12.80
CA THR A 256 -5.84 -10.09 14.24
C THR A 256 -6.22 -8.63 14.50
N ARG A 257 -5.55 -7.66 13.85
CA ARG A 257 -5.89 -6.23 13.99
C ARG A 257 -7.27 -5.93 13.43
N TYR A 258 -7.60 -6.49 12.27
CA TYR A 258 -8.92 -6.32 11.65
C TYR A 258 -10.04 -6.95 12.51
N ALA A 259 -9.82 -8.13 13.06
CA ALA A 259 -10.77 -8.77 13.98
C ALA A 259 -11.03 -7.92 15.23
N LYS A 260 -9.99 -7.34 15.84
CA LYS A 260 -10.12 -6.41 16.96
C LYS A 260 -10.94 -5.17 16.60
N TYR A 261 -10.75 -4.63 15.39
CA TYR A 261 -11.56 -3.53 14.88
C TYR A 261 -13.03 -3.91 14.73
N LEU A 262 -13.32 -5.06 14.08
CA LEU A 262 -14.71 -5.52 13.93
C LEU A 262 -15.40 -5.69 15.29
N HIS A 263 -14.69 -6.27 16.26
CA HIS A 263 -15.22 -6.43 17.60
C HIS A 263 -15.49 -5.09 18.31
N SER A 264 -14.68 -4.05 18.02
CA SER A 264 -14.92 -2.70 18.55
C SER A 264 -16.13 -1.98 17.94
N LEU A 265 -16.68 -2.51 16.83
CA LEU A 265 -17.89 -1.97 16.17
C LEU A 265 -19.17 -2.68 16.65
N GLU A 266 -19.06 -3.79 17.38
CA GLU A 266 -20.23 -4.43 17.99
C GLU A 266 -20.79 -3.50 19.09
N PRO A 267 -22.11 -3.22 19.09
CA PRO A 267 -22.69 -2.45 20.17
C PRO A 267 -22.48 -3.21 21.49
N GLU A 268 -22.06 -2.49 22.54
CA GLU A 268 -22.00 -3.06 23.89
C GLU A 268 -23.33 -3.78 24.17
N GLN A 269 -23.27 -5.08 24.37
CA GLN A 269 -24.46 -5.81 24.77
C GLN A 269 -24.92 -5.22 26.11
N PRO A 270 -26.18 -4.78 26.24
CA PRO A 270 -26.66 -4.31 27.52
C PRO A 270 -26.47 -5.42 28.55
N GLU A 271 -25.80 -5.10 29.66
CA GLU A 271 -25.71 -6.03 30.79
C GLU A 271 -27.11 -6.51 31.13
N LEU A 272 -27.34 -7.82 31.00
CA LEU A 272 -28.54 -8.46 31.54
C LEU A 272 -28.48 -8.26 33.05
N VAL A 273 -29.15 -7.26 33.53
CA VAL A 273 -29.42 -7.10 34.98
C VAL A 273 -30.40 -8.19 35.34
N GLU A 274 -29.93 -9.22 36.07
CA GLU A 274 -30.76 -10.23 36.69
C GLU A 274 -31.55 -9.64 37.88
#